data_b48bdd75a1a5c1c61e6742f8979d278d
#
_entry.id   b48bdd75a1a5c1c61e6742f8979d278d
#
_cell.length_a   1.000
_cell.length_b   1.000
_cell.length_c   1.000
_cell.angle_alpha   90.00
_cell.angle_beta   90.00
_cell.angle_gamma   90.00
#
_symmetry.space_group_name_H-M   'P 1'
#
loop_
_entity.id
_entity.type
_entity.pdbx_description
1 polymer ?
#
loop_
_entity_poly.entity_id
_entity_poly.type
_entity_poly.pdbx_seq_one_letter_code
_entity_poly.pdbx_strand_id
1 'polypeptide(L)'
;MTYTYRVNAKYEFEEIDIQTNSAERAIRFMLDSAENGAVVIVTNGFTGEVLATANDEEPYITEEWSLMVLGLLMKTAWESESEV
;
A
#
# COMPACT_ATOMS: atom_id res chain seq x y z
N MET A 1 -1.75 -21.08 -0.24
CA MET A 1 -0.89 -20.29 -1.16
C MET A 1 -0.48 -18.98 -0.51
N THR A 2 0.79 -18.62 -0.56
CA THR A 2 1.30 -17.40 0.08
C THR A 2 1.52 -16.32 -0.97
N TYR A 3 1.00 -15.12 -0.73
CA TYR A 3 1.18 -13.97 -1.59
C TYR A 3 2.33 -13.09 -1.10
N THR A 4 2.93 -12.34 -2.01
CA THR A 4 4.07 -11.47 -1.71
C THR A 4 3.70 -10.34 -0.75
N TYR A 5 2.51 -9.78 -0.91
CA TYR A 5 2.06 -8.62 -0.12
C TYR A 5 0.72 -8.89 0.53
N ARG A 6 0.59 -8.44 1.77
CA ARG A 6 -0.66 -8.46 2.49
C ARG A 6 -0.95 -7.02 2.94
N VAL A 7 -2.12 -6.50 2.61
CA VAL A 7 -2.52 -5.15 2.99
C VAL A 7 -3.79 -5.23 3.83
N ASN A 8 -3.72 -4.72 5.04
CA ASN A 8 -4.84 -4.67 5.96
C ASN A 8 -5.28 -3.23 6.11
N ALA A 9 -6.54 -2.94 5.81
CA ALA A 9 -7.14 -1.63 5.96
C ALA A 9 -8.24 -1.71 7.02
N LYS A 10 -8.03 -1.00 8.12
CA LYS A 10 -8.97 -1.00 9.24
C LYS A 10 -9.73 0.32 9.29
N TYR A 11 -11.03 0.23 9.03
CA TYR A 11 -11.97 1.35 9.15
C TYR A 11 -12.64 1.33 10.52
N GLU A 12 -13.45 2.34 10.82
CA GLU A 12 -14.14 2.44 12.11
C GLU A 12 -15.03 1.23 12.40
N PHE A 13 -15.76 0.76 11.37
CA PHE A 13 -16.73 -0.33 11.52
C PHE A 13 -16.45 -1.56 10.67
N GLU A 14 -15.37 -1.57 9.91
CA GLU A 14 -15.02 -2.74 9.11
C GLU A 14 -13.53 -2.87 8.92
N GLU A 15 -13.10 -4.03 8.52
CA GLU A 15 -11.70 -4.34 8.25
C GLU A 15 -11.62 -5.10 6.94
N ILE A 16 -10.76 -4.66 6.04
CA ILE A 16 -10.56 -5.28 4.75
C ILE A 16 -9.11 -5.72 4.65
N ASP A 17 -8.91 -6.99 4.29
CA ASP A 17 -7.59 -7.58 4.14
C ASP A 17 -7.47 -8.15 2.73
N ILE A 18 -6.46 -7.71 2.00
CA ILE A 18 -6.18 -8.27 0.68
C ILE A 18 -4.79 -8.89 0.63
N GLN A 19 -4.63 -9.86 -0.24
CA GLN A 19 -3.35 -10.50 -0.50
C GLN A 19 -3.10 -10.46 -2.00
N THR A 20 -1.90 -10.06 -2.40
CA THR A 20 -1.57 -9.91 -3.82
C THR A 20 -0.08 -10.10 -4.07
N ASN A 21 0.27 -10.53 -5.27
CA ASN A 21 1.66 -10.61 -5.73
C ASN A 21 2.06 -9.32 -6.47
N SER A 22 1.12 -8.42 -6.71
CA SER A 22 1.36 -7.18 -7.43
C SER A 22 1.65 -6.03 -6.48
N ALA A 23 2.85 -5.46 -6.56
CA ALA A 23 3.22 -4.29 -5.77
C ALA A 23 2.32 -3.10 -6.11
N GLU A 24 2.01 -2.91 -7.40
CA GLU A 24 1.13 -1.84 -7.86
C GLU A 24 -0.26 -1.93 -7.21
N ARG A 25 -0.84 -3.13 -7.20
CA ARG A 25 -2.16 -3.35 -6.60
C ARG A 25 -2.12 -3.09 -5.10
N ALA A 26 -1.08 -3.56 -4.42
CA ALA A 26 -0.91 -3.33 -2.98
C ALA A 26 -0.79 -1.84 -2.67
N ILE A 27 0.01 -1.10 -3.45
CA ILE A 27 0.20 0.34 -3.26
C ILE A 27 -1.10 1.09 -3.52
N ARG A 28 -1.81 0.79 -4.60
CA ARG A 28 -3.07 1.46 -4.94
C ARG A 28 -4.11 1.24 -3.86
N PHE A 29 -4.22 0.03 -3.36
CA PHE A 29 -5.14 -0.29 -2.27
C PHE A 29 -4.76 0.45 -0.97
N MET A 30 -3.46 0.50 -0.65
CA MET A 30 -2.95 1.23 0.51
C MET A 30 -3.31 2.72 0.42
N LEU A 31 -2.99 3.36 -0.71
CA LEU A 31 -3.24 4.79 -0.88
C LEU A 31 -4.72 5.13 -0.87
N ASP A 32 -5.53 4.34 -1.55
CA ASP A 32 -6.97 4.53 -1.60
C ASP A 32 -7.62 4.38 -0.24
N SER A 33 -7.25 3.33 0.49
CA SER A 33 -7.78 3.09 1.83
C SER A 33 -7.35 4.17 2.82
N ALA A 34 -6.10 4.61 2.74
CA ALA A 34 -5.58 5.69 3.60
C ALA A 34 -6.30 7.01 3.32
N GLU A 35 -6.57 7.31 2.05
CA GLU A 35 -7.32 8.51 1.67
C GLU A 35 -8.74 8.49 2.23
N ASN A 36 -9.33 7.30 2.35
CA ASN A 36 -10.66 7.13 2.92
C ASN A 36 -10.66 7.02 4.45
N GLY A 37 -9.53 7.27 5.10
CA GLY A 37 -9.45 7.36 6.55
C GLY A 37 -9.12 6.05 7.26
N ALA A 38 -8.81 4.97 6.53
CA ALA A 38 -8.44 3.71 7.15
C ALA A 38 -7.02 3.75 7.72
N VAL A 39 -6.80 2.98 8.80
CA VAL A 39 -5.45 2.66 9.26
C VAL A 39 -4.98 1.47 8.43
N VAL A 40 -3.89 1.65 7.69
CA VAL A 40 -3.41 0.63 6.76
C VAL A 40 -2.06 0.08 7.21
N ILE A 41 -1.92 -1.23 7.15
CA ILE A 41 -0.66 -1.92 7.45
C ILE A 41 -0.34 -2.84 6.28
N VAL A 42 0.84 -2.65 5.68
CA VAL A 42 1.34 -3.47 4.59
C VAL A 42 2.44 -4.38 5.12
N THR A 43 2.29 -5.68 4.90
CA THR A 43 3.28 -6.67 5.35
C THR A 43 3.75 -7.54 4.19
N ASN A 44 4.98 -8.06 4.34
CA ASN A 44 5.51 -9.08 3.47
C ASN A 44 4.78 -10.39 3.79
N GLY A 45 4.13 -11.00 2.79
CA GLY A 45 3.33 -12.19 2.98
C GLY A 45 4.13 -13.44 3.35
N PHE A 46 5.45 -13.45 3.10
CA PHE A 46 6.32 -14.59 3.42
C PHE A 46 6.97 -14.46 4.80
N THR A 47 7.38 -13.27 5.17
CA THR A 47 8.13 -13.04 6.42
C THR A 47 7.31 -12.41 7.53
N GLY A 48 6.20 -11.77 7.20
CA GLY A 48 5.40 -11.00 8.15
C GLY A 48 6.00 -9.65 8.52
N GLU A 49 7.11 -9.27 7.88
CA GLU A 49 7.74 -7.98 8.13
C GLU A 49 6.84 -6.83 7.68
N VAL A 50 6.71 -5.81 8.52
CA VAL A 50 5.95 -4.62 8.19
C VAL A 50 6.73 -3.78 7.17
N LEU A 51 6.12 -3.51 6.02
CA LEU A 51 6.72 -2.73 4.96
C LEU A 51 6.32 -1.25 5.03
N ALA A 52 5.10 -0.98 5.44
CA ALA A 52 4.59 0.39 5.58
C ALA A 52 3.33 0.43 6.43
N THR A 53 3.09 1.59 7.04
CA THR A 53 1.83 1.89 7.71
C THR A 53 1.33 3.25 7.22
N ALA A 54 0.01 3.43 7.23
CA ALA A 54 -0.61 4.72 6.89
C ALA A 54 -1.69 5.02 7.92
N ASN A 55 -1.76 6.29 8.36
CA ASN A 55 -2.70 6.76 9.38
C ASN A 55 -2.54 6.07 10.74
N ASP A 56 -1.40 5.46 10.99
CA ASP A 56 -1.07 4.86 12.27
C ASP A 56 -0.44 5.93 13.19
N GLU A 57 -0.53 5.70 14.50
CA GLU A 57 0.09 6.58 15.50
C GLU A 57 1.62 6.65 15.32
N GLU A 58 2.21 5.55 14.88
CA GLU A 58 3.64 5.46 14.58
C GLU A 58 3.83 5.17 13.10
N PRO A 59 3.84 6.21 12.23
CA PRO A 59 4.03 5.99 10.80
C PRO A 59 5.37 5.33 10.51
N TYR A 60 5.34 4.35 9.63
CA TYR A 60 6.53 3.59 9.26
C TYR A 60 6.52 3.29 7.76
N ILE A 61 7.68 3.36 7.15
CA ILE A 61 7.85 2.92 5.76
C ILE A 61 9.29 2.48 5.54
N THR A 62 9.48 1.32 4.89
CA THR A 62 10.81 0.89 4.49
C THR A 62 11.27 1.71 3.29
N GLU A 63 12.59 1.86 3.14
CA GLU A 63 13.16 2.57 2.00
C GLU A 63 12.73 1.93 0.68
N GLU A 64 12.78 0.60 0.61
CA GLU A 64 12.39 -0.15 -0.59
C GLU A 64 10.93 0.13 -0.97
N TRP A 65 10.02 0.05 -0.01
CA TRP A 65 8.60 0.32 -0.26
C TRP A 65 8.36 1.77 -0.67
N SER A 66 9.06 2.71 -0.03
CA SER A 66 8.99 4.13 -0.36
C SER A 66 9.39 4.39 -1.82
N LEU A 67 10.46 3.75 -2.27
CA LEU A 67 10.90 3.89 -3.66
C LEU A 67 9.89 3.31 -4.65
N MET A 68 9.26 2.20 -4.31
CA MET A 68 8.22 1.61 -5.15
C MET A 68 6.98 2.51 -5.25
N VAL A 69 6.57 3.10 -4.13
CA VAL A 69 5.43 4.04 -4.10
C VAL A 69 5.74 5.27 -4.96
N LEU A 70 6.93 5.86 -4.80
CA LEU A 70 7.35 7.01 -5.60
C LEU A 70 7.38 6.67 -7.09
N GLY A 71 7.92 5.51 -7.44
CA GLY A 71 7.98 5.05 -8.83
C GLY A 71 6.60 4.96 -9.46
N LEU A 72 5.65 4.41 -8.73
CA LEU A 72 4.27 4.29 -9.21
C LEU A 72 3.61 5.67 -9.37
N LEU A 73 3.78 6.56 -8.41
CA LEU A 73 3.20 7.91 -8.47
C LEU A 73 3.79 8.72 -9.64
N MET A 74 5.08 8.60 -9.87
CA MET A 74 5.75 9.26 -11.00
C MET A 74 5.26 8.71 -12.34
N LYS A 75 5.11 7.39 -12.43
CA LYS A 75 4.58 6.73 -13.64
C LYS A 75 3.16 7.20 -13.94
N THR A 76 2.32 7.27 -12.92
CA THR A 76 0.93 7.71 -13.06
C THR A 76 0.85 9.17 -13.52
N ALA A 77 1.68 10.04 -12.95
CA ALA A 77 1.75 11.44 -13.33
C ALA A 77 2.21 11.60 -14.77
N TRP A 78 3.22 10.83 -15.18
CA TRP A 78 3.73 10.84 -16.55
C TRP A 78 2.66 10.40 -17.56
N GLU A 79 1.95 9.31 -17.26
CA GLU A 79 0.87 8.80 -18.11
C GLU A 79 -0.25 9.81 -18.25
N SER A 80 -0.59 10.50 -17.17
CA SER A 80 -1.62 11.55 -17.18
C SER A 80 -1.23 12.72 -18.08
N GLU A 81 0.03 13.16 -18.02
CA GLU A 81 0.54 14.24 -18.87
C GLU A 81 0.57 13.85 -20.35
N SER A 82 0.90 12.61 -20.65
CA SER A 82 1.02 12.16 -22.04
C SER A 82 -0.31 11.95 -22.75
N GLU A 83 -1.41 11.95 -22.02
CA GLU A 83 -2.76 11.81 -22.58
C GLU A 83 -3.36 13.15 -23.06
N VAL A 84 -2.67 14.24 -22.82
CA VAL A 84 -3.16 15.58 -23.18
C VAL A 84 -2.91 15.90 -24.64
#